data_690f4373147a5b6263dd9855aae1a922
#
_entry.id   690f4373147a5b6263dd9855aae1a922
#
_cell.length_a   1.000
_cell.length_b   1.000
_cell.length_c   1.000
_cell.angle_alpha   90.00
_cell.angle_beta   90.00
_cell.angle_gamma   90.00
#
_symmetry.space_group_name_H-M   'P 1'
#
loop_
_entity.id
_entity.type
_entity.pdbx_description
1 polymer ?
#
loop_
_entity_poly.entity_id
_entity_poly.type
_entity_poly.pdbx_seq_one_letter_code
_entity_poly.pdbx_strand_id
1 'polypeptide(L)'
;MTLRQRLATFMLAASVLGGGVVALGAGTAGATQLPTVAVAATVDSVSTSAAAALATMGTDAYAVRLQSAAAAVAARLGVDSAPLNQAFLAADQSHQIALLSALTQVGVPYHRNSSKAGIAFDCSGLTAFAWSQAGVALAHHSTTQLRDSAARTRESAQAGDLVYFPGHVMLWLGVDNLIVHAPSRGRDVEVGHVAGRAQRIKFGNPIG
;
A
#
# COMPACT_ATOMS: atom_id res chain seq x y z
N MET A 1 2.12 19.80 -29.09
CA MET A 1 1.06 20.23 -28.12
C MET A 1 1.38 19.59 -26.79
N THR A 2 1.82 20.38 -25.85
CA THR A 2 2.46 19.98 -24.60
C THR A 2 1.41 19.52 -23.59
N LEU A 3 1.60 18.28 -23.08
CA LEU A 3 0.83 17.69 -21.99
C LEU A 3 1.28 18.33 -20.66
N ARG A 4 0.70 19.47 -20.30
CA ARG A 4 0.91 20.10 -18.99
C ARG A 4 -0.39 20.11 -18.21
N GLN A 5 -0.27 19.70 -16.92
CA GLN A 5 -1.14 20.00 -15.77
C GLN A 5 -2.50 19.29 -15.67
N ARG A 6 -2.53 18.23 -14.90
CA ARG A 6 -3.57 18.00 -13.88
C ARG A 6 -2.93 17.34 -12.64
N LEU A 7 -2.22 18.13 -11.86
CA LEU A 7 -1.90 17.80 -10.48
C LEU A 7 -3.14 18.12 -9.65
N ALA A 8 -3.87 17.11 -9.24
CA ALA A 8 -4.91 17.27 -8.23
C ALA A 8 -4.22 17.48 -6.88
N THR A 9 -4.36 18.68 -6.35
CA THR A 9 -3.87 19.09 -5.03
C THR A 9 -4.67 18.34 -3.95
N PHE A 10 -4.09 17.31 -3.35
CA PHE A 10 -4.61 16.76 -2.11
C PHE A 10 -4.16 17.67 -0.96
N MET A 11 -5.07 18.51 -0.49
CA MET A 11 -4.87 19.24 0.76
C MET A 11 -5.10 18.29 1.95
N LEU A 12 -4.01 17.93 2.60
CA LEU A 12 -4.04 17.33 3.92
C LEU A 12 -4.19 18.46 4.94
N ALA A 13 -5.38 18.62 5.52
CA ALA A 13 -5.60 19.55 6.62
C ALA A 13 -5.04 18.95 7.91
N ALA A 14 -3.84 19.36 8.30
CA ALA A 14 -3.31 19.13 9.63
C ALA A 14 -3.76 20.25 10.56
N SER A 15 -4.78 20.00 11.37
CA SER A 15 -5.19 20.92 12.43
C SER A 15 -4.32 20.71 13.67
N VAL A 16 -3.33 21.58 13.84
CA VAL A 16 -2.61 21.75 15.12
C VAL A 16 -3.37 22.77 15.94
N LEU A 17 -4.03 22.35 17.00
CA LEU A 17 -4.52 23.23 18.05
C LEU A 17 -3.56 23.17 19.25
N GLY A 18 -2.66 24.11 19.31
CA GLY A 18 -1.93 24.45 20.51
C GLY A 18 -2.69 25.53 21.25
N GLY A 19 -2.92 25.35 22.54
CA GLY A 19 -3.48 26.36 23.40
C GLY A 19 -3.26 26.00 24.85
N GLY A 20 -2.14 26.46 25.42
CA GLY A 20 -1.89 26.38 26.85
C GLY A 20 -2.57 27.53 27.57
N VAL A 21 -3.26 27.22 28.65
CA VAL A 21 -3.59 28.19 29.70
C VAL A 21 -3.27 27.55 31.04
N VAL A 22 -2.33 28.18 31.74
CA VAL A 22 -2.01 27.87 33.14
C VAL A 22 -2.98 28.67 34.02
N ALA A 23 -3.75 27.99 34.85
CA ALA A 23 -4.45 28.61 35.97
C ALA A 23 -4.16 27.81 37.24
N LEU A 24 -3.52 28.47 38.21
CA LEU A 24 -3.35 28.02 39.56
C LEU A 24 -4.67 28.17 40.33
N GLY A 25 -5.13 27.08 40.94
CA GLY A 25 -6.27 27.12 41.87
C GLY A 25 -6.23 25.90 42.76
N ALA A 26 -5.96 26.12 44.06
CA ALA A 26 -5.97 25.12 45.12
C ALA A 26 -7.40 24.68 45.46
N GLY A 27 -7.61 23.35 45.69
CA GLY A 27 -8.87 22.82 46.22
C GLY A 27 -8.98 21.31 46.13
N THR A 28 -8.91 20.69 47.28
CA THR A 28 -9.03 19.28 47.63
C THR A 28 -10.30 18.62 47.08
N ALA A 29 -10.19 17.49 46.40
CA ALA A 29 -11.05 16.28 46.53
C ALA A 29 -10.56 15.21 45.54
N GLY A 30 -10.27 14.02 46.05
CA GLY A 30 -9.78 12.91 45.25
C GLY A 30 -10.78 12.45 44.19
N ALA A 31 -10.51 12.80 42.95
CA ALA A 31 -11.09 12.16 41.80
C ALA A 31 -10.03 11.21 41.26
N THR A 32 -10.29 9.91 41.41
CA THR A 32 -9.53 8.87 40.76
C THR A 32 -9.61 9.11 39.25
N GLN A 33 -8.60 9.75 38.70
CA GLN A 33 -8.46 9.90 37.26
C GLN A 33 -8.17 8.53 36.70
N LEU A 34 -9.17 7.95 36.05
CA LEU A 34 -8.97 6.77 35.19
C LEU A 34 -7.93 7.15 34.13
N PRO A 35 -6.91 6.30 33.89
CA PRO A 35 -5.95 6.59 32.84
C PRO A 35 -6.71 6.67 31.52
N THR A 36 -6.74 7.86 30.93
CA THR A 36 -7.15 8.02 29.53
C THR A 36 -6.07 7.34 28.71
N VAL A 37 -6.29 6.07 28.38
CA VAL A 37 -5.49 5.38 27.37
C VAL A 37 -5.84 6.09 26.07
N ALA A 38 -5.03 7.06 25.71
CA ALA A 38 -5.00 7.55 24.35
C ALA A 38 -4.53 6.38 23.51
N VAL A 39 -5.48 5.66 22.88
CA VAL A 39 -5.18 4.77 21.78
C VAL A 39 -4.71 5.67 20.65
N ALA A 40 -3.41 6.01 20.67
CA ALA A 40 -2.74 6.51 19.51
C ALA A 40 -2.90 5.38 18.48
N ALA A 41 -3.73 5.60 17.46
CA ALA A 41 -3.78 4.72 16.30
C ALA A 41 -2.32 4.65 15.82
N THR A 42 -1.69 3.50 16.00
CA THR A 42 -0.31 3.28 15.53
C THR A 42 -0.39 3.33 14.02
N VAL A 43 0.03 4.45 13.46
CA VAL A 43 0.09 4.63 12.00
C VAL A 43 1.02 3.55 11.49
N ASP A 44 0.53 2.72 10.58
CA ASP A 44 1.29 1.61 10.03
C ASP A 44 2.56 2.12 9.33
N SER A 45 3.72 1.57 9.69
CA SER A 45 5.01 2.00 9.16
C SER A 45 5.14 1.76 7.65
N VAL A 46 4.50 0.71 7.13
CA VAL A 46 4.50 0.39 5.69
C VAL A 46 3.70 1.44 4.93
N SER A 47 2.47 1.72 5.37
CA SER A 47 1.60 2.70 4.72
C SER A 47 2.19 4.11 4.75
N THR A 48 2.77 4.52 5.88
CA THR A 48 3.42 5.83 6.02
C THR A 48 4.64 5.98 5.13
N SER A 49 5.51 4.97 5.08
CA SER A 49 6.71 5.00 4.24
C SER A 49 6.37 5.00 2.75
N ALA A 50 5.36 4.23 2.34
CA ALA A 50 4.86 4.21 0.96
C ALA A 50 4.27 5.58 0.56
N ALA A 51 3.49 6.21 1.42
CA ALA A 51 2.93 7.54 1.18
C ALA A 51 4.05 8.59 1.04
N ALA A 52 5.07 8.54 1.89
CA ALA A 52 6.22 9.44 1.80
C ALA A 52 7.01 9.24 0.50
N ALA A 53 7.15 8.00 0.01
CA ALA A 53 7.78 7.71 -1.27
C ALA A 53 6.97 8.30 -2.43
N LEU A 54 5.66 8.09 -2.49
CA LEU A 54 4.78 8.67 -3.51
C LEU A 54 4.85 10.20 -3.52
N ALA A 55 4.83 10.84 -2.35
CA ALA A 55 4.87 12.30 -2.22
C ALA A 55 6.19 12.92 -2.73
N THR A 56 7.26 12.14 -2.80
CA THR A 56 8.58 12.60 -3.27
C THR A 56 8.93 12.13 -4.67
N MET A 57 8.01 11.47 -5.38
CA MET A 57 8.25 10.98 -6.74
C MET A 57 8.65 12.13 -7.68
N GLY A 58 9.71 11.94 -8.45
CA GLY A 58 10.26 12.97 -9.32
C GLY A 58 11.19 13.97 -8.63
N THR A 59 11.54 13.78 -7.36
CA THR A 59 12.54 14.58 -6.63
C THR A 59 13.77 13.75 -6.28
N ASP A 60 14.87 14.39 -5.89
CA ASP A 60 16.11 13.72 -5.45
C ASP A 60 15.89 12.86 -4.19
N ALA A 61 14.87 13.16 -3.40
CA ALA A 61 14.53 12.39 -2.20
C ALA A 61 13.85 11.05 -2.49
N TYR A 62 13.35 10.83 -3.71
CA TYR A 62 12.52 9.67 -4.04
C TYR A 62 13.20 8.33 -3.77
N ALA A 63 14.44 8.16 -4.23
CA ALA A 63 15.16 6.90 -4.08
C ALA A 63 15.32 6.51 -2.59
N VAL A 64 15.63 7.47 -1.71
CA VAL A 64 15.75 7.25 -0.26
C VAL A 64 14.40 6.89 0.35
N ARG A 65 13.32 7.52 -0.08
CA ARG A 65 11.95 7.21 0.41
C ARG A 65 11.47 5.85 -0.08
N LEU A 66 11.76 5.49 -1.32
CA LEU A 66 11.46 4.16 -1.86
C LEU A 66 12.20 3.07 -1.07
N GLN A 67 13.48 3.28 -0.75
CA GLN A 67 14.26 2.39 0.11
C GLN A 67 13.64 2.28 1.51
N SER A 68 13.15 3.37 2.08
CA SER A 68 12.45 3.35 3.38
C SER A 68 11.17 2.53 3.33
N ALA A 69 10.41 2.59 2.22
CA ALA A 69 9.22 1.76 2.02
C ALA A 69 9.58 0.27 1.93
N ALA A 70 10.63 -0.08 1.17
CA ALA A 70 11.13 -1.46 1.09
C ALA A 70 11.59 -1.98 2.47
N ALA A 71 12.30 -1.15 3.24
CA ALA A 71 12.74 -1.50 4.59
C ALA A 71 11.58 -1.71 5.57
N ALA A 72 10.51 -0.89 5.48
CA ALA A 72 9.32 -1.06 6.31
C ALA A 72 8.58 -2.38 5.98
N VAL A 73 8.47 -2.73 4.70
CA VAL A 73 7.92 -4.02 4.25
C VAL A 73 8.78 -5.17 4.77
N ALA A 74 10.10 -5.09 4.59
CA ALA A 74 11.05 -6.10 5.06
C ALA A 74 10.94 -6.35 6.57
N ALA A 75 10.91 -5.29 7.36
CA ALA A 75 10.75 -5.36 8.81
C ALA A 75 9.42 -6.02 9.21
N ARG A 76 8.32 -5.71 8.50
CA ARG A 76 7.00 -6.32 8.73
C ARG A 76 7.01 -7.82 8.44
N LEU A 77 7.75 -8.26 7.44
CA LEU A 77 7.81 -9.66 6.99
C LEU A 77 8.95 -10.46 7.65
N GLY A 78 9.87 -9.80 8.34
CA GLY A 78 11.05 -10.45 8.94
C GLY A 78 12.05 -10.95 7.89
N VAL A 79 12.19 -10.23 6.76
CA VAL A 79 13.10 -10.59 5.65
C VAL A 79 14.17 -9.52 5.44
N ASP A 80 15.19 -9.85 4.61
CA ASP A 80 16.19 -8.86 4.20
C ASP A 80 15.56 -7.78 3.30
N SER A 81 15.92 -6.53 3.56
CA SER A 81 15.41 -5.37 2.80
C SER A 81 16.13 -5.15 1.46
N ALA A 82 17.36 -5.65 1.30
CA ALA A 82 18.16 -5.38 0.12
C ALA A 82 17.53 -5.92 -1.19
N PRO A 83 17.02 -7.17 -1.26
CA PRO A 83 16.32 -7.66 -2.44
C PRO A 83 15.06 -6.87 -2.76
N LEU A 84 14.25 -6.50 -1.75
CA LEU A 84 13.04 -5.69 -1.93
C LEU A 84 13.38 -4.30 -2.47
N ASN A 85 14.39 -3.64 -1.92
CA ASN A 85 14.85 -2.35 -2.41
C ASN A 85 15.30 -2.43 -3.87
N GLN A 86 16.07 -3.45 -4.23
CA GLN A 86 16.50 -3.67 -5.61
C GLN A 86 15.30 -3.89 -6.54
N ALA A 87 14.33 -4.71 -6.15
CA ALA A 87 13.12 -4.97 -6.93
C ALA A 87 12.25 -3.72 -7.11
N PHE A 88 12.09 -2.90 -6.06
CA PHE A 88 11.31 -1.67 -6.13
C PHE A 88 11.98 -0.63 -7.04
N LEU A 89 13.32 -0.51 -6.97
CA LEU A 89 14.08 0.40 -7.85
C LEU A 89 14.11 -0.07 -9.30
N ALA A 90 14.10 -1.37 -9.56
CA ALA A 90 14.13 -1.95 -10.91
C ALA A 90 12.78 -1.86 -11.64
N ALA A 91 11.68 -1.73 -10.92
CA ALA A 91 10.35 -1.59 -11.49
C ALA A 91 10.21 -0.26 -12.24
N ASP A 92 9.46 -0.25 -13.34
CA ASP A 92 9.15 1.00 -14.03
C ASP A 92 8.22 1.91 -13.20
N GLN A 93 8.11 3.17 -13.60
CA GLN A 93 7.39 4.18 -12.83
C GLN A 93 5.92 3.80 -12.59
N SER A 94 5.23 3.22 -13.57
CA SER A 94 3.82 2.84 -13.42
C SER A 94 3.65 1.73 -12.38
N HIS A 95 4.55 0.75 -12.40
CA HIS A 95 4.59 -0.31 -11.42
C HIS A 95 4.94 0.20 -10.01
N GLN A 96 5.91 1.12 -9.92
CA GLN A 96 6.25 1.77 -8.63
C GLN A 96 5.05 2.52 -8.05
N ILE A 97 4.31 3.28 -8.88
CA ILE A 97 3.09 3.99 -8.45
C ILE A 97 2.03 3.00 -7.97
N ALA A 98 1.75 1.96 -8.76
CA ALA A 98 0.75 0.96 -8.40
C ALA A 98 1.12 0.23 -7.09
N LEU A 99 2.37 -0.22 -6.97
CA LEU A 99 2.86 -0.91 -5.78
C LEU A 99 2.78 -0.02 -4.53
N LEU A 100 3.34 1.19 -4.59
CA LEU A 100 3.32 2.12 -3.46
C LEU A 100 1.89 2.50 -3.08
N SER A 101 1.00 2.70 -4.07
CA SER A 101 -0.41 3.00 -3.81
C SER A 101 -1.12 1.86 -3.07
N ALA A 102 -0.86 0.60 -3.41
CA ALA A 102 -1.36 -0.54 -2.65
C ALA A 102 -0.79 -0.57 -1.22
N LEU A 103 0.51 -0.32 -1.06
CA LEU A 103 1.18 -0.29 0.24
C LEU A 103 0.65 0.82 1.16
N THR A 104 0.19 1.96 0.62
CA THR A 104 -0.47 3.00 1.43
C THR A 104 -1.75 2.52 2.08
N GLN A 105 -2.35 1.46 1.58
CA GLN A 105 -3.63 0.91 2.06
C GLN A 105 -3.45 -0.21 3.10
N VAL A 106 -2.21 -0.55 3.49
CA VAL A 106 -1.96 -1.55 4.55
C VAL A 106 -2.65 -1.10 5.84
N GLY A 107 -3.42 -2.02 6.44
CA GLY A 107 -4.27 -1.77 7.60
C GLY A 107 -5.72 -1.36 7.28
N VAL A 108 -6.08 -1.14 6.01
CA VAL A 108 -7.45 -0.85 5.60
C VAL A 108 -8.28 -2.15 5.56
N PRO A 109 -9.50 -2.19 6.17
CA PRO A 109 -10.30 -3.41 6.29
C PRO A 109 -10.70 -4.04 4.95
N TYR A 110 -10.78 -5.36 4.93
CA TYR A 110 -11.41 -6.09 3.82
C TYR A 110 -12.94 -5.94 3.83
N HIS A 111 -13.49 -5.56 2.69
CA HIS A 111 -14.93 -5.66 2.45
C HIS A 111 -15.18 -6.10 1.00
N ARG A 112 -16.02 -7.14 0.83
CA ARG A 112 -16.36 -7.67 -0.50
C ARG A 112 -16.98 -6.60 -1.39
N ASN A 113 -16.59 -6.58 -2.66
CA ASN A 113 -17.02 -5.62 -3.67
C ASN A 113 -16.70 -4.16 -3.29
N SER A 114 -15.59 -3.92 -2.61
CA SER A 114 -15.14 -2.59 -2.24
C SER A 114 -13.80 -2.24 -2.89
N SER A 115 -13.69 -0.99 -3.34
CA SER A 115 -12.47 -0.37 -3.88
C SER A 115 -12.39 1.09 -3.39
N LYS A 116 -12.52 1.29 -2.07
CA LYS A 116 -12.59 2.62 -1.46
C LYS A 116 -11.36 2.90 -0.61
N ALA A 117 -10.47 3.78 -1.12
CA ALA A 117 -9.23 4.16 -0.45
C ALA A 117 -9.48 4.64 0.99
N GLY A 118 -8.69 4.11 1.93
CA GLY A 118 -8.79 4.42 3.35
C GLY A 118 -10.04 3.89 4.07
N ILE A 119 -10.95 3.20 3.35
CA ILE A 119 -12.22 2.73 3.90
C ILE A 119 -12.31 1.21 3.86
N ALA A 120 -12.22 0.61 2.67
CA ALA A 120 -12.27 -0.85 2.52
C ALA A 120 -11.89 -1.30 1.12
N PHE A 121 -11.34 -2.53 1.02
CA PHE A 121 -11.03 -3.19 -0.25
C PHE A 121 -11.41 -4.67 -0.25
N ASP A 122 -11.74 -5.23 -1.42
CA ASP A 122 -11.49 -6.62 -1.72
C ASP A 122 -10.23 -6.80 -2.57
N CYS A 123 -9.86 -8.04 -2.89
CA CYS A 123 -8.60 -8.32 -3.58
C CYS A 123 -8.49 -7.59 -4.93
N SER A 124 -9.50 -7.68 -5.78
CA SER A 124 -9.53 -7.03 -7.09
C SER A 124 -9.80 -5.54 -7.03
N GLY A 125 -10.47 -5.08 -5.97
CA GLY A 125 -10.67 -3.66 -5.69
C GLY A 125 -9.37 -2.96 -5.31
N LEU A 126 -8.52 -3.60 -4.50
CA LEU A 126 -7.20 -3.07 -4.15
C LEU A 126 -6.30 -2.94 -5.38
N THR A 127 -6.21 -3.98 -6.21
CA THR A 127 -5.37 -3.95 -7.41
C THR A 127 -5.89 -2.96 -8.45
N ALA A 128 -7.23 -2.86 -8.64
CA ALA A 128 -7.84 -1.86 -9.50
C ALA A 128 -7.57 -0.43 -9.00
N PHE A 129 -7.71 -0.18 -7.70
CA PHE A 129 -7.34 1.10 -7.10
C PHE A 129 -5.87 1.43 -7.34
N ALA A 130 -4.97 0.51 -7.02
CA ALA A 130 -3.53 0.72 -7.12
C ALA A 130 -3.10 1.09 -8.55
N TRP A 131 -3.55 0.34 -9.55
CA TRP A 131 -3.25 0.60 -10.95
C TRP A 131 -3.94 1.85 -11.50
N SER A 132 -5.11 2.21 -10.98
CA SER A 132 -5.76 3.48 -11.35
C SER A 132 -4.92 4.70 -10.98
N GLN A 133 -4.12 4.62 -9.90
CA GLN A 133 -3.19 5.68 -9.52
C GLN A 133 -2.03 5.83 -10.54
N ALA A 134 -1.69 4.75 -11.24
CA ALA A 134 -0.74 4.76 -12.37
C ALA A 134 -1.42 5.10 -13.72
N GLY A 135 -2.70 5.47 -13.72
CA GLY A 135 -3.47 5.81 -14.92
C GLY A 135 -4.02 4.61 -15.69
N VAL A 136 -3.98 3.41 -15.13
CA VAL A 136 -4.43 2.16 -15.76
C VAL A 136 -5.73 1.68 -15.13
N ALA A 137 -6.80 1.59 -15.92
CA ALA A 137 -8.10 1.11 -15.45
C ALA A 137 -8.18 -0.42 -15.52
N LEU A 138 -8.39 -1.07 -14.38
CA LEU A 138 -8.61 -2.51 -14.31
C LEU A 138 -10.07 -2.82 -13.93
N ALA A 139 -10.61 -3.90 -14.49
CA ALA A 139 -11.92 -4.40 -14.09
C ALA A 139 -11.90 -4.81 -12.60
N HIS A 140 -13.00 -4.57 -11.87
CA HIS A 140 -13.14 -5.02 -10.48
C HIS A 140 -13.49 -6.51 -10.43
N HIS A 141 -12.65 -7.36 -11.03
CA HIS A 141 -12.82 -8.81 -11.09
C HIS A 141 -11.47 -9.51 -11.34
N SER A 142 -11.02 -10.35 -10.43
CA SER A 142 -9.66 -10.91 -10.42
C SER A 142 -9.29 -11.68 -11.69
N THR A 143 -10.19 -12.52 -12.20
CA THR A 143 -9.94 -13.31 -13.42
C THR A 143 -9.86 -12.42 -14.67
N THR A 144 -10.69 -11.38 -14.73
CA THR A 144 -10.69 -10.41 -15.82
C THR A 144 -9.38 -9.61 -15.82
N GLN A 145 -8.93 -9.18 -14.65
CA GLN A 145 -7.64 -8.48 -14.53
C GLN A 145 -6.49 -9.31 -15.08
N LEU A 146 -6.40 -10.59 -14.69
CA LEU A 146 -5.34 -11.46 -15.24
C LEU A 146 -5.49 -11.68 -16.74
N ARG A 147 -6.71 -11.94 -17.23
CA ARG A 147 -6.97 -12.18 -18.65
C ARG A 147 -6.56 -11.01 -19.53
N ASP A 148 -6.83 -9.78 -19.05
CA ASP A 148 -6.62 -8.55 -19.81
C ASP A 148 -5.19 -7.99 -19.62
N SER A 149 -4.35 -8.67 -18.83
CA SER A 149 -2.93 -8.35 -18.62
C SER A 149 -2.04 -9.20 -19.51
N ALA A 150 -0.88 -8.67 -19.90
CA ALA A 150 0.14 -9.45 -20.59
C ALA A 150 0.73 -10.50 -19.65
N ALA A 151 0.73 -11.77 -20.08
CA ALA A 151 1.28 -12.86 -19.28
C ALA A 151 2.79 -12.68 -19.04
N ARG A 152 3.23 -12.93 -17.81
CA ARG A 152 4.64 -12.91 -17.43
C ARG A 152 5.06 -14.24 -16.82
N THR A 153 6.34 -14.57 -16.95
CA THR A 153 6.99 -15.56 -16.08
C THR A 153 7.47 -14.87 -14.81
N ARG A 154 7.86 -15.64 -13.80
CA ARG A 154 8.43 -15.06 -12.58
C ARG A 154 9.69 -14.23 -12.86
N GLU A 155 10.50 -14.68 -13.80
CA GLU A 155 11.78 -14.05 -14.17
C GLU A 155 11.59 -12.75 -14.95
N SER A 156 10.47 -12.59 -15.65
CA SER A 156 10.14 -11.40 -16.44
C SER A 156 9.17 -10.47 -15.74
N ALA A 157 8.58 -10.88 -14.61
CA ALA A 157 7.71 -10.05 -13.81
C ALA A 157 8.51 -9.04 -12.99
N GLN A 158 7.88 -7.90 -12.69
CA GLN A 158 8.47 -6.85 -11.85
C GLN A 158 7.58 -6.53 -10.65
N ALA A 159 8.16 -5.89 -9.64
CA ALA A 159 7.39 -5.45 -8.48
C ALA A 159 6.23 -4.55 -8.92
N GLY A 160 5.01 -4.83 -8.47
CA GLY A 160 3.79 -4.16 -8.94
C GLY A 160 2.96 -4.97 -9.94
N ASP A 161 3.53 -6.01 -10.59
CA ASP A 161 2.76 -6.93 -11.42
C ASP A 161 1.67 -7.65 -10.62
N LEU A 162 0.62 -8.07 -11.32
CA LEU A 162 -0.42 -8.90 -10.73
C LEU A 162 0.11 -10.30 -10.44
N VAL A 163 -0.21 -10.81 -9.27
CA VAL A 163 -0.10 -12.22 -8.90
C VAL A 163 -1.49 -12.78 -8.73
N TYR A 164 -1.80 -13.85 -9.43
CA TYR A 164 -3.13 -14.44 -9.45
C TYR A 164 -3.09 -15.95 -9.17
N PHE A 165 -4.06 -16.42 -8.42
CA PHE A 165 -4.53 -17.80 -8.43
C PHE A 165 -6.09 -17.82 -8.44
N PRO A 166 -6.76 -18.92 -8.82
CA PRO A 166 -8.22 -18.94 -8.95
C PRO A 166 -8.95 -18.36 -7.74
N GLY A 167 -9.67 -17.25 -7.96
CA GLY A 167 -10.45 -16.54 -6.96
C GLY A 167 -9.71 -15.45 -6.20
N HIS A 168 -8.42 -15.18 -6.48
CA HIS A 168 -7.68 -14.14 -5.77
C HIS A 168 -6.62 -13.45 -6.64
N VAL A 169 -6.46 -12.15 -6.46
CA VAL A 169 -5.44 -11.33 -7.14
C VAL A 169 -4.75 -10.43 -6.12
N MET A 170 -3.47 -10.17 -6.36
CA MET A 170 -2.55 -9.47 -5.47
C MET A 170 -1.56 -8.66 -6.31
N LEU A 171 -0.74 -7.82 -5.69
CA LEU A 171 0.44 -7.23 -6.32
C LEU A 171 1.71 -7.90 -5.77
N TRP A 172 2.62 -8.23 -6.68
CA TRP A 172 3.91 -8.80 -6.32
C TRP A 172 4.86 -7.74 -5.76
N LEU A 173 5.64 -8.11 -4.75
CA LEU A 173 6.69 -7.23 -4.19
C LEU A 173 8.04 -7.38 -4.92
N GLY A 174 8.11 -8.19 -5.98
CA GLY A 174 9.32 -8.38 -6.79
C GLY A 174 10.31 -9.42 -6.25
N VAL A 175 10.03 -10.02 -5.10
CA VAL A 175 10.92 -10.98 -4.43
C VAL A 175 10.13 -12.20 -3.99
N ASP A 176 10.64 -13.39 -4.26
CA ASP A 176 10.08 -14.68 -3.82
C ASP A 176 8.55 -14.78 -4.03
N ASN A 177 7.83 -15.09 -2.97
CA ASN A 177 6.37 -15.15 -2.95
C ASN A 177 5.76 -13.99 -2.14
N LEU A 178 6.48 -12.87 -2.02
CA LEU A 178 6.06 -11.71 -1.26
C LEU A 178 5.03 -10.89 -2.05
N ILE A 179 3.93 -10.52 -1.38
CA ILE A 179 2.81 -9.82 -2.00
C ILE A 179 2.23 -8.75 -1.06
N VAL A 180 1.46 -7.82 -1.63
CA VAL A 180 0.48 -7.00 -0.91
C VAL A 180 -0.91 -7.33 -1.44
N HIS A 181 -1.89 -7.52 -0.53
CA HIS A 181 -3.25 -7.91 -0.90
C HIS A 181 -4.31 -7.53 0.14
N ALA A 182 -5.57 -7.57 -0.26
CA ALA A 182 -6.73 -7.60 0.61
C ALA A 182 -7.24 -9.06 0.71
N PRO A 183 -6.94 -9.80 1.80
CA PRO A 183 -7.04 -11.26 1.80
C PRO A 183 -8.47 -11.80 1.89
N SER A 184 -9.25 -11.42 2.91
CA SER A 184 -10.60 -11.93 3.16
C SER A 184 -11.29 -11.17 4.29
N ARG A 185 -12.59 -11.43 4.48
CA ARG A 185 -13.37 -10.86 5.59
C ARG A 185 -12.69 -11.10 6.94
N GLY A 186 -12.67 -10.07 7.78
CA GLY A 186 -12.09 -10.10 9.13
C GLY A 186 -10.57 -9.87 9.15
N ARG A 187 -9.98 -9.57 7.98
CA ARG A 187 -8.59 -9.15 7.85
C ARG A 187 -8.51 -7.82 7.14
N ASP A 188 -7.35 -7.18 7.24
CA ASP A 188 -7.04 -5.91 6.60
C ASP A 188 -6.15 -6.13 5.38
N VAL A 189 -5.97 -5.10 4.56
CA VAL A 189 -4.91 -5.06 3.54
C VAL A 189 -3.58 -5.28 4.25
N GLU A 190 -2.78 -6.20 3.72
CA GLU A 190 -1.51 -6.58 4.37
C GLU A 190 -0.43 -6.94 3.34
N VAL A 191 0.83 -6.90 3.78
CA VAL A 191 1.94 -7.56 3.12
C VAL A 191 2.08 -8.99 3.68
N GLY A 192 2.40 -9.94 2.82
CA GLY A 192 2.47 -11.33 3.21
C GLY A 192 3.16 -12.22 2.20
N HIS A 193 3.00 -13.53 2.39
CA HIS A 193 3.52 -14.55 1.50
C HIS A 193 2.39 -15.33 0.83
N VAL A 194 2.55 -15.67 -0.46
CA VAL A 194 1.67 -16.66 -1.11
C VAL A 194 2.03 -18.05 -0.58
N ALA A 195 1.47 -18.42 0.58
CA ALA A 195 1.71 -19.73 1.19
C ALA A 195 0.86 -20.84 0.51
N GLY A 196 1.43 -22.04 0.36
CA GLY A 196 0.72 -23.26 -0.04
C GLY A 196 0.15 -23.28 -1.48
N ARG A 197 0.24 -22.19 -2.23
CA ARG A 197 -0.27 -22.05 -3.60
C ARG A 197 0.78 -21.50 -4.59
N ALA A 198 2.03 -21.37 -4.16
CA ALA A 198 3.11 -20.79 -4.94
C ALA A 198 3.29 -21.45 -6.35
N GLN A 199 2.99 -22.73 -6.46
CA GLN A 199 3.06 -23.49 -7.74
C GLN A 199 1.89 -23.21 -8.70
N ARG A 200 0.83 -22.51 -8.25
CA ARG A 200 -0.38 -22.22 -9.05
C ARG A 200 -0.53 -20.74 -9.38
N ILE A 201 0.43 -19.94 -9.01
CA ILE A 201 0.36 -18.50 -9.30
C ILE A 201 0.68 -18.23 -10.77
N LYS A 202 0.02 -17.22 -11.29
CA LYS A 202 0.28 -16.63 -12.59
C LYS A 202 0.62 -15.16 -12.40
N PHE A 203 1.49 -14.65 -13.25
CA PHE A 203 1.83 -13.24 -13.27
C PHE A 203 1.20 -12.55 -14.48
N GLY A 204 0.80 -11.30 -14.30
CA GLY A 204 0.25 -10.49 -15.38
C GLY A 204 0.68 -9.03 -15.25
N ASN A 205 1.17 -8.46 -16.36
CA ASN A 205 1.50 -7.05 -16.43
C ASN A 205 0.32 -6.28 -17.04
N PRO A 206 -0.30 -5.33 -16.31
CA PRO A 206 -1.45 -4.57 -16.80
C PRO A 206 -1.18 -3.60 -17.94
N ILE A 207 0.07 -3.26 -18.22
CA ILE A 207 0.46 -2.29 -19.28
C ILE A 207 1.18 -2.92 -20.47
N GLY A 208 1.25 -4.24 -20.56
CA GLY A 208 1.76 -4.98 -21.73
C GLY A 208 3.19 -5.47 -21.63
#